data_649f6e234547c7c140a0209679c6e2cf
#
_entry.id   649f6e234547c7c140a0209679c6e2cf
#
_cell.length_a   1.000
_cell.length_b   1.000
_cell.length_c   1.000
_cell.angle_alpha   90.00
_cell.angle_beta   90.00
_cell.angle_gamma   90.00
#
_symmetry.space_group_name_H-M   'P 1'
#
loop_
_entity.id
_entity.type
_entity.pdbx_description
1 polymer ?
#
loop_
_entity_poly.entity_id
_entity_poly.type
_entity_poly.pdbx_seq_one_letter_code
_entity_poly.pdbx_strand_id
1 'polypeptide(L)'
;EDSLDGLYYLVIDQYDVSSLSKEQRKAIEDWVDDGGWLIIGTGSYVKETAEAFDPGFIDITAQKTSRKGEATRVLSSVQQDCYYSYKDAGIDLSNMEMTELILNSASGYESSDNPAFLENYGYGSVMVLYMSLCEDEMQKADANVVSSIYNESQSIAESSYNYQNATGIYNGQSAMNVIDQTNTDIDFNWLKILIIIYVFAVGPVLYLILRKTKHSEWY
;
A
#
# COMPACT_ATOMS: atom_id res chain seq x y z
N GLU A 1 -0.35 -14.23 17.78
CA GLU A 1 -0.95 -12.90 17.48
C GLU A 1 0.04 -12.12 16.66
N ASP A 2 0.26 -12.60 15.43
CA ASP A 2 1.09 -11.86 14.49
C ASP A 2 0.19 -10.74 13.95
N SER A 3 0.38 -9.56 14.50
CA SER A 3 -0.41 -8.39 14.16
C SER A 3 0.04 -7.83 12.81
N LEU A 4 -0.88 -7.21 12.09
CA LEU A 4 -0.58 -6.41 10.91
C LEU A 4 0.07 -5.07 11.29
N ASP A 5 0.44 -4.90 12.58
CA ASP A 5 1.09 -3.72 13.11
C ASP A 5 2.36 -3.40 12.34
N GLY A 6 2.48 -2.16 11.93
CA GLY A 6 3.62 -1.69 11.13
C GLY A 6 3.46 -1.83 9.61
N LEU A 7 2.37 -2.43 9.12
CA LEU A 7 2.00 -2.33 7.71
C LEU A 7 1.18 -1.07 7.48
N TYR A 8 1.52 -0.33 6.43
CA TYR A 8 0.71 0.80 5.96
C TYR A 8 -0.26 0.38 4.86
N TYR A 9 0.18 -0.54 4.00
CA TYR A 9 -0.59 -1.05 2.87
C TYR A 9 -0.71 -2.55 2.93
N LEU A 10 -1.89 -3.06 2.61
CA LEU A 10 -2.14 -4.47 2.30
C LEU A 10 -2.78 -4.53 0.92
N VAL A 11 -2.16 -5.28 0.01
CA VAL A 11 -2.72 -5.51 -1.32
C VAL A 11 -3.20 -6.94 -1.41
N ILE A 12 -4.47 -7.13 -1.74
CA ILE A 12 -5.09 -8.44 -1.98
C ILE A 12 -5.47 -8.52 -3.46
N ASP A 13 -4.86 -9.43 -4.19
CA ASP A 13 -5.14 -9.65 -5.59
C ASP A 13 -4.98 -11.12 -5.94
N GLN A 14 -5.91 -11.68 -6.73
CA GLN A 14 -5.94 -13.09 -7.13
C GLN A 14 -5.81 -14.07 -5.95
N TYR A 15 -6.24 -13.67 -4.77
CA TYR A 15 -6.20 -14.47 -3.55
C TYR A 15 -7.62 -14.81 -3.08
N ASP A 16 -7.84 -16.08 -2.76
CA ASP A 16 -9.13 -16.53 -2.21
C ASP A 16 -9.25 -16.15 -0.73
N VAL A 17 -9.84 -15.00 -0.47
CA VAL A 17 -10.11 -14.48 0.87
C VAL A 17 -11.08 -15.40 1.65
N SER A 18 -11.92 -16.17 0.96
CA SER A 18 -12.82 -17.13 1.61
C SER A 18 -12.06 -18.27 2.30
N SER A 19 -10.80 -18.53 1.89
CA SER A 19 -9.90 -19.48 2.53
C SER A 19 -9.39 -19.03 3.90
N LEU A 20 -9.46 -17.73 4.20
CA LEU A 20 -9.13 -17.19 5.52
C LEU A 20 -10.20 -17.54 6.54
N SER A 21 -9.79 -17.79 7.79
CA SER A 21 -10.73 -17.95 8.88
C SER A 21 -11.50 -16.63 9.13
N LYS A 22 -12.62 -16.72 9.85
CA LYS A 22 -13.39 -15.53 10.21
C LYS A 22 -12.57 -14.55 11.04
N GLU A 23 -11.74 -15.08 11.94
CA GLU A 23 -10.86 -14.30 12.80
C GLU A 23 -9.77 -13.57 11.99
N GLN A 24 -9.22 -14.23 10.95
CA GLN A 24 -8.23 -13.62 10.06
C GLN A 24 -8.83 -12.48 9.22
N ARG A 25 -10.05 -12.70 8.66
CA ARG A 25 -10.75 -11.61 7.96
C ARG A 25 -11.05 -10.45 8.89
N LYS A 26 -11.54 -10.75 10.10
CA LYS A 26 -11.79 -9.73 11.13
C LYS A 26 -10.52 -8.96 11.51
N ALA A 27 -9.38 -9.61 11.57
CA ALA A 27 -8.10 -8.93 11.85
C ALA A 27 -7.71 -7.93 10.73
N ILE A 28 -8.04 -8.23 9.46
CA ILE A 28 -7.86 -7.28 8.36
C ILE A 28 -8.81 -6.09 8.50
N GLU A 29 -10.08 -6.35 8.81
CA GLU A 29 -11.08 -5.30 9.03
C GLU A 29 -10.67 -4.38 10.18
N ASP A 30 -10.27 -4.95 11.33
CA ASP A 30 -9.82 -4.19 12.50
C ASP A 30 -8.55 -3.37 12.19
N TRP A 31 -7.62 -3.94 11.41
CA TRP A 31 -6.43 -3.24 10.98
C TRP A 31 -6.75 -2.05 10.07
N VAL A 32 -7.75 -2.18 9.17
CA VAL A 32 -8.22 -1.02 8.37
C VAL A 32 -8.89 0.00 9.27
N ASP A 33 -9.76 -0.43 10.21
CA ASP A 33 -10.42 0.46 11.16
C ASP A 33 -9.41 1.30 11.98
N ASP A 34 -8.27 0.70 12.31
CA ASP A 34 -7.16 1.33 13.04
C ASP A 34 -6.24 2.22 12.15
N GLY A 35 -6.48 2.30 10.84
CA GLY A 35 -5.78 3.23 9.95
C GLY A 35 -4.99 2.58 8.82
N GLY A 36 -5.13 1.28 8.59
CA GLY A 36 -4.52 0.57 7.47
C GLY A 36 -5.18 0.92 6.13
N TRP A 37 -4.43 0.78 5.04
CA TRP A 37 -4.92 1.03 3.68
C TRP A 37 -4.97 -0.28 2.90
N LEU A 38 -6.19 -0.74 2.61
CA LEU A 38 -6.45 -1.98 1.90
C LEU A 38 -6.71 -1.69 0.42
N ILE A 39 -5.93 -2.31 -0.46
CA ILE A 39 -6.11 -2.25 -1.91
C ILE A 39 -6.49 -3.64 -2.39
N ILE A 40 -7.62 -3.76 -3.09
CA ILE A 40 -8.13 -5.03 -3.59
C ILE A 40 -8.18 -4.98 -5.11
N GLY A 41 -7.43 -5.87 -5.76
CA GLY A 41 -7.57 -6.14 -7.19
C GLY A 41 -8.76 -7.09 -7.43
N THR A 42 -9.53 -6.84 -8.47
CA THR A 42 -10.68 -7.68 -8.83
C THR A 42 -10.57 -8.28 -10.23
N GLY A 43 -11.20 -7.72 -11.23
CA GLY A 43 -11.33 -8.37 -12.53
C GLY A 43 -12.13 -9.67 -12.40
N SER A 44 -11.65 -10.76 -12.95
CA SER A 44 -12.31 -12.07 -12.85
C SER A 44 -12.31 -12.68 -11.44
N TYR A 45 -11.55 -12.12 -10.52
CA TYR A 45 -11.37 -12.62 -9.14
C TYR A 45 -12.25 -11.91 -8.10
N VAL A 46 -13.19 -11.10 -8.51
CA VAL A 46 -14.02 -10.28 -7.61
C VAL A 46 -14.68 -11.09 -6.49
N LYS A 47 -15.14 -12.31 -6.79
CA LYS A 47 -15.83 -13.19 -5.83
C LYS A 47 -14.89 -13.73 -4.77
N GLU A 48 -13.67 -14.03 -5.18
CA GLU A 48 -12.62 -14.58 -4.33
C GLU A 48 -11.96 -13.48 -3.49
N THR A 49 -11.92 -12.25 -3.99
CA THR A 49 -11.28 -11.12 -3.33
C THR A 49 -12.29 -10.27 -2.57
N ALA A 50 -12.94 -9.32 -3.23
CA ALA A 50 -13.72 -8.29 -2.59
C ALA A 50 -15.08 -8.80 -2.06
N GLU A 51 -15.82 -9.63 -2.81
CA GLU A 51 -17.10 -10.18 -2.36
C GLU A 51 -16.96 -11.25 -1.26
N ALA A 52 -15.76 -11.70 -0.97
CA ALA A 52 -15.50 -12.67 0.10
C ALA A 52 -15.41 -12.04 1.51
N PHE A 53 -15.36 -10.72 1.61
CA PHE A 53 -15.46 -10.01 2.87
C PHE A 53 -16.91 -9.89 3.35
N ASP A 54 -17.08 -9.51 4.63
CA ASP A 54 -18.41 -9.24 5.17
C ASP A 54 -19.01 -7.98 4.51
N PRO A 55 -20.29 -7.98 4.09
CA PRO A 55 -20.93 -6.78 3.54
C PRO A 55 -20.96 -5.58 4.50
N GLY A 56 -20.77 -5.80 5.79
CA GLY A 56 -20.58 -4.71 6.75
C GLY A 56 -19.23 -4.01 6.64
N PHE A 57 -18.27 -4.64 5.94
CA PHE A 57 -16.95 -4.08 5.70
C PHE A 57 -16.79 -3.62 4.24
N ILE A 58 -17.12 -4.47 3.27
CA ILE A 58 -17.07 -4.13 1.84
C ILE A 58 -18.39 -4.54 1.21
N ASP A 59 -19.27 -3.56 0.93
CA ASP A 59 -20.58 -3.79 0.35
C ASP A 59 -20.58 -3.42 -1.13
N ILE A 60 -20.10 -4.36 -1.94
CA ILE A 60 -20.09 -4.24 -3.40
C ILE A 60 -20.85 -5.37 -4.06
N THR A 61 -21.32 -5.14 -5.27
CA THR A 61 -21.93 -6.17 -6.12
C THR A 61 -21.28 -6.14 -7.49
N ALA A 62 -20.72 -7.26 -7.92
CA ALA A 62 -20.25 -7.41 -9.29
C ALA A 62 -21.42 -7.50 -10.26
N GLN A 63 -21.51 -6.57 -11.21
CA GLN A 63 -22.53 -6.61 -12.24
C GLN A 63 -22.10 -7.43 -13.44
N LYS A 64 -20.94 -7.13 -13.99
CA LYS A 64 -20.48 -7.73 -15.23
C LYS A 64 -18.96 -7.71 -15.30
N THR A 65 -18.39 -8.85 -15.62
CA THR A 65 -16.98 -8.94 -16.00
C THR A 65 -16.84 -8.82 -17.51
N SER A 66 -16.06 -7.87 -17.98
CA SER A 66 -15.74 -7.72 -19.40
C SER A 66 -14.59 -8.66 -19.77
N ARG A 67 -14.61 -9.15 -21.00
CA ARG A 67 -13.46 -9.86 -21.57
C ARG A 67 -12.44 -8.86 -22.11
N LYS A 68 -11.21 -9.31 -22.28
CA LYS A 68 -10.17 -8.54 -22.99
C LYS A 68 -10.72 -8.01 -24.32
N GLY A 69 -10.52 -6.71 -24.58
CA GLY A 69 -11.08 -6.00 -25.74
C GLY A 69 -12.47 -5.39 -25.55
N GLU A 70 -13.15 -5.63 -24.43
CA GLU A 70 -14.49 -5.09 -24.12
C GLU A 70 -14.51 -4.16 -22.90
N ALA A 71 -13.38 -3.95 -22.23
CA ALA A 71 -13.30 -3.22 -20.95
C ALA A 71 -13.83 -1.78 -21.04
N THR A 72 -13.72 -1.13 -22.20
CA THR A 72 -14.27 0.22 -22.42
C THR A 72 -15.79 0.32 -22.23
N ARG A 73 -16.50 -0.81 -22.22
CA ARG A 73 -17.94 -0.84 -21.92
C ARG A 73 -18.25 -0.87 -20.43
N VAL A 74 -17.24 -1.22 -19.62
CA VAL A 74 -17.34 -1.26 -18.15
C VAL A 74 -17.11 0.10 -17.55
N LEU A 75 -16.23 0.89 -18.18
CA LEU A 75 -15.92 2.23 -17.71
C LEU A 75 -17.09 3.17 -17.99
N SER A 76 -17.60 3.79 -16.94
CA SER A 76 -18.60 4.85 -17.03
C SER A 76 -18.00 6.11 -17.71
N SER A 77 -18.86 7.05 -18.10
CA SER A 77 -18.41 8.33 -18.70
C SER A 77 -17.48 9.13 -17.78
N VAL A 78 -17.64 8.97 -16.47
CA VAL A 78 -16.79 9.61 -15.44
C VAL A 78 -15.37 9.04 -15.42
N GLN A 79 -15.21 7.79 -15.84
CA GLN A 79 -13.93 7.08 -15.84
C GLN A 79 -13.17 7.19 -17.17
N GLN A 80 -13.69 7.93 -18.15
CA GLN A 80 -13.00 8.10 -19.43
C GLN A 80 -11.67 8.83 -19.29
N ASP A 81 -11.58 9.81 -18.40
CA ASP A 81 -10.34 10.54 -18.16
C ASP A 81 -9.27 9.62 -17.57
N CYS A 82 -9.66 8.75 -16.65
CA CYS A 82 -8.82 7.68 -16.13
C CYS A 82 -8.32 6.75 -17.24
N TYR A 83 -9.20 6.30 -18.14
CA TYR A 83 -8.82 5.46 -19.28
C TYR A 83 -7.72 6.11 -20.14
N TYR A 84 -7.87 7.41 -20.46
CA TYR A 84 -6.86 8.12 -21.24
C TYR A 84 -5.55 8.29 -20.47
N SER A 85 -5.60 8.55 -19.18
CA SER A 85 -4.40 8.64 -18.33
C SER A 85 -3.59 7.35 -18.33
N TYR A 86 -4.27 6.21 -18.18
CA TYR A 86 -3.62 4.89 -18.24
C TYR A 86 -3.04 4.60 -19.63
N LYS A 87 -3.77 4.97 -20.70
CA LYS A 87 -3.32 4.81 -22.07
C LYS A 87 -2.09 5.65 -22.38
N ASP A 88 -2.03 6.88 -21.90
CA ASP A 88 -0.88 7.77 -22.05
C ASP A 88 0.34 7.23 -21.29
N ALA A 89 0.12 6.50 -20.18
CA ALA A 89 1.14 5.77 -19.45
C ALA A 89 1.52 4.42 -20.10
N GLY A 90 0.95 4.07 -21.26
CA GLY A 90 1.26 2.86 -22.02
C GLY A 90 0.46 1.63 -21.61
N ILE A 91 -0.58 1.79 -20.79
CA ILE A 91 -1.45 0.71 -20.34
C ILE A 91 -2.77 0.79 -21.10
N ASP A 92 -3.11 -0.26 -21.81
CA ASP A 92 -4.40 -0.35 -22.48
C ASP A 92 -5.41 -1.14 -21.65
N LEU A 93 -6.22 -0.43 -20.86
CA LEU A 93 -7.27 -1.02 -20.04
C LEU A 93 -8.26 -1.85 -20.84
N SER A 94 -8.41 -1.61 -22.17
CA SER A 94 -9.29 -2.41 -23.01
C SER A 94 -8.79 -3.86 -23.20
N ASN A 95 -7.50 -4.09 -22.97
CA ASN A 95 -6.88 -5.42 -23.05
C ASN A 95 -6.91 -6.17 -21.73
N MET A 96 -7.51 -5.60 -20.69
CA MET A 96 -7.61 -6.21 -19.37
C MET A 96 -8.98 -6.84 -19.13
N GLU A 97 -9.07 -7.77 -18.19
CA GLU A 97 -10.33 -8.21 -17.63
C GLU A 97 -10.76 -7.24 -16.54
N MET A 98 -11.90 -6.57 -16.73
CA MET A 98 -12.44 -5.61 -15.78
C MET A 98 -13.83 -6.01 -15.34
N THR A 99 -14.14 -5.80 -14.08
CA THR A 99 -15.47 -6.06 -13.53
C THR A 99 -16.14 -4.74 -13.16
N GLU A 100 -17.33 -4.54 -13.73
CA GLU A 100 -18.21 -3.44 -13.32
C GLU A 100 -18.75 -3.74 -11.92
N LEU A 101 -18.44 -2.86 -10.99
CA LEU A 101 -18.84 -2.97 -9.59
C LEU A 101 -19.91 -1.93 -9.28
N ILE A 102 -20.86 -2.32 -8.43
CA ILE A 102 -21.75 -1.38 -7.76
C ILE A 102 -21.35 -1.34 -6.30
N LEU A 103 -21.06 -0.15 -5.81
CA LEU A 103 -20.90 0.11 -4.40
C LEU A 103 -22.29 0.37 -3.80
N ASN A 104 -22.69 -0.46 -2.84
CA ASN A 104 -23.97 -0.30 -2.14
C ASN A 104 -23.83 0.59 -0.90
N SER A 105 -22.60 0.81 -0.44
CA SER A 105 -22.32 1.69 0.68
C SER A 105 -22.61 3.16 0.33
N ALA A 106 -23.16 3.89 1.29
CA ALA A 106 -23.44 5.32 1.14
C ALA A 106 -22.21 6.22 1.35
N SER A 107 -21.14 5.69 1.90
CA SER A 107 -19.90 6.41 2.22
C SER A 107 -18.82 6.30 1.15
N GLY A 108 -18.96 5.33 0.25
CA GLY A 108 -18.00 5.13 -0.82
C GLY A 108 -18.30 5.97 -2.06
N TYR A 109 -17.28 6.13 -2.90
CA TYR A 109 -17.37 6.87 -4.15
C TYR A 109 -16.45 6.27 -5.24
N GLU A 110 -16.76 6.56 -6.50
CA GLU A 110 -15.88 6.21 -7.62
C GLU A 110 -14.66 7.14 -7.66
N SER A 111 -13.50 6.56 -7.92
CA SER A 111 -12.29 7.32 -8.20
C SER A 111 -12.37 8.09 -9.51
N SER A 112 -11.78 9.29 -9.54
CA SER A 112 -11.57 10.05 -10.78
C SER A 112 -10.28 9.64 -11.50
N ASP A 113 -9.30 9.17 -10.77
CA ASP A 113 -7.92 8.97 -11.24
C ASP A 113 -7.62 7.50 -11.56
N ASN A 114 -8.32 6.59 -10.91
CA ASN A 114 -8.13 5.15 -11.09
C ASN A 114 -9.47 4.43 -11.34
N PRO A 115 -9.50 3.30 -12.06
CA PRO A 115 -10.70 2.49 -12.22
C PRO A 115 -10.98 1.72 -10.93
N ALA A 116 -11.53 2.41 -9.94
CA ALA A 116 -11.72 1.91 -8.60
C ALA A 116 -12.88 2.55 -7.86
N PHE A 117 -13.39 1.84 -6.87
CA PHE A 117 -14.14 2.40 -5.76
C PHE A 117 -13.24 2.62 -4.56
N LEU A 118 -13.62 3.63 -3.78
CA LEU A 118 -12.94 4.03 -2.57
C LEU A 118 -13.94 4.22 -1.46
N GLU A 119 -13.62 3.72 -0.29
CA GLU A 119 -14.42 3.86 0.91
C GLU A 119 -13.53 4.10 2.13
N ASN A 120 -13.97 5.01 3.00
CA ASN A 120 -13.37 5.17 4.31
C ASN A 120 -13.95 4.13 5.27
N TYR A 121 -13.09 3.48 6.03
CA TYR A 121 -13.49 2.57 7.07
C TYR A 121 -12.68 2.86 8.33
N GLY A 122 -13.33 3.38 9.35
CA GLY A 122 -12.65 3.84 10.55
C GLY A 122 -11.64 4.95 10.26
N TYR A 123 -10.40 4.72 10.62
CA TYR A 123 -9.28 5.62 10.34
C TYR A 123 -8.53 5.27 9.06
N GLY A 124 -8.83 4.15 8.43
CA GLY A 124 -8.21 3.68 7.21
C GLY A 124 -9.08 3.83 5.98
N SER A 125 -8.69 3.16 4.93
CA SER A 125 -9.40 3.18 3.65
C SER A 125 -9.35 1.83 2.94
N VAL A 126 -10.39 1.59 2.15
CA VAL A 126 -10.49 0.46 1.24
C VAL A 126 -10.59 1.00 -0.19
N MET A 127 -9.72 0.53 -1.06
CA MET A 127 -9.75 0.79 -2.50
C MET A 127 -10.00 -0.52 -3.24
N VAL A 128 -11.08 -0.58 -4.00
CA VAL A 128 -11.43 -1.76 -4.79
C VAL A 128 -11.27 -1.43 -6.27
N LEU A 129 -10.23 -1.96 -6.88
CA LEU A 129 -9.94 -1.80 -8.30
C LEU A 129 -10.86 -2.66 -9.15
N TYR A 130 -11.29 -2.19 -10.31
CA TYR A 130 -12.11 -2.95 -11.26
C TYR A 130 -11.34 -4.03 -12.01
N MET A 131 -10.03 -4.10 -11.81
CA MET A 131 -9.09 -4.97 -12.49
C MET A 131 -8.14 -5.63 -11.49
N SER A 132 -7.45 -6.67 -11.95
CA SER A 132 -6.33 -7.25 -11.21
C SER A 132 -5.04 -6.48 -11.52
N LEU A 133 -4.24 -6.21 -10.49
CA LEU A 133 -2.90 -5.64 -10.62
C LEU A 133 -1.89 -6.66 -11.19
N CYS A 134 -2.23 -7.95 -11.13
CA CYS A 134 -1.40 -9.02 -11.67
C CYS A 134 -1.59 -9.27 -13.17
N GLU A 135 -2.47 -8.51 -13.85
CA GLU A 135 -2.65 -8.59 -15.30
C GLU A 135 -1.38 -8.18 -16.05
N ASP A 136 -1.14 -8.84 -17.21
CA ASP A 136 0.04 -8.57 -18.05
C ASP A 136 0.16 -7.11 -18.48
N GLU A 137 -0.96 -6.41 -18.66
CA GLU A 137 -0.96 -4.98 -19.00
C GLU A 137 -0.44 -4.14 -17.83
N MET A 138 -0.80 -4.47 -16.59
CA MET A 138 -0.29 -3.78 -15.39
C MET A 138 1.20 -4.00 -15.16
N GLN A 139 1.77 -5.08 -15.67
CA GLN A 139 3.22 -5.30 -15.65
C GLN A 139 4.00 -4.24 -16.43
N LYS A 140 3.34 -3.51 -17.33
CA LYS A 140 3.93 -2.41 -18.11
C LYS A 140 3.82 -1.07 -17.38
N ALA A 141 3.11 -1.03 -16.25
CA ALA A 141 2.89 0.18 -15.49
C ALA A 141 4.21 0.83 -15.06
N ASP A 142 4.32 2.11 -15.29
CA ASP A 142 5.41 2.89 -14.75
C ASP A 142 5.16 3.24 -13.26
N ALA A 143 6.17 3.83 -12.64
CA ALA A 143 6.08 4.24 -11.24
C ALA A 143 4.97 5.28 -10.98
N ASN A 144 4.54 6.04 -12.00
CA ASN A 144 3.52 7.08 -11.82
C ASN A 144 2.14 6.45 -11.64
N VAL A 145 1.80 5.41 -12.44
CA VAL A 145 0.52 4.70 -12.29
C VAL A 145 0.45 3.99 -10.94
N VAL A 146 1.50 3.29 -10.56
CA VAL A 146 1.57 2.63 -9.26
C VAL A 146 1.44 3.65 -8.13
N SER A 147 2.17 4.77 -8.22
CA SER A 147 2.10 5.85 -7.23
C SER A 147 0.72 6.50 -7.18
N SER A 148 0.01 6.63 -8.31
CA SER A 148 -1.36 7.17 -8.35
C SER A 148 -2.31 6.32 -7.50
N ILE A 149 -2.27 4.98 -7.68
CA ILE A 149 -3.08 4.04 -6.91
C ILE A 149 -2.81 4.19 -5.39
N TYR A 150 -1.53 4.17 -5.00
CA TYR A 150 -1.16 4.29 -3.58
C TYR A 150 -1.50 5.66 -3.00
N ASN A 151 -1.21 6.75 -3.72
CA ASN A 151 -1.47 8.10 -3.23
C ASN A 151 -2.97 8.37 -3.09
N GLU A 152 -3.78 7.85 -3.99
CA GLU A 152 -5.22 8.03 -3.90
C GLU A 152 -5.80 7.26 -2.71
N SER A 153 -5.39 6.01 -2.48
CA SER A 153 -5.82 5.25 -1.31
C SER A 153 -5.44 5.93 0.01
N GLN A 154 -4.30 6.62 0.05
CA GLN A 154 -3.86 7.41 1.20
C GLN A 154 -4.68 8.69 1.39
N SER A 155 -4.98 9.43 0.32
CA SER A 155 -5.63 10.72 0.39
C SER A 155 -7.02 10.67 1.04
N ILE A 156 -7.68 9.52 0.94
CA ILE A 156 -9.00 9.27 1.51
C ILE A 156 -8.93 9.18 3.03
N ALA A 157 -8.01 8.37 3.54
CA ALA A 157 -7.79 8.25 4.97
C ALA A 157 -7.44 9.59 5.60
N GLU A 158 -6.60 10.39 4.95
CA GLU A 158 -6.24 11.74 5.40
C GLU A 158 -7.43 12.70 5.41
N SER A 159 -8.34 12.62 4.43
CA SER A 159 -9.53 13.47 4.38
C SER A 159 -10.50 13.16 5.52
N SER A 160 -10.68 11.90 5.88
CA SER A 160 -11.51 11.47 7.01
C SER A 160 -10.93 11.90 8.35
N TYR A 161 -9.64 11.77 8.52
CA TYR A 161 -8.93 12.17 9.72
C TYR A 161 -8.99 13.67 9.95
N ASN A 162 -8.84 14.48 8.90
CA ASN A 162 -8.93 15.94 8.96
C ASN A 162 -10.34 16.45 9.28
N TYR A 163 -11.38 15.69 8.95
CA TYR A 163 -12.76 16.05 9.25
C TYR A 163 -13.13 15.80 10.71
N GLN A 164 -12.53 14.78 11.35
CA GLN A 164 -12.80 14.42 12.74
C GLN A 164 -11.90 15.13 13.76
N ASN A 165 -10.68 15.50 13.36
CA ASN A 165 -9.72 16.19 14.23
C ASN A 165 -9.20 17.46 13.57
N ALA A 166 -9.88 18.60 13.83
CA ALA A 166 -9.42 19.93 13.42
C ALA A 166 -8.12 20.39 14.13
N THR A 167 -7.36 19.46 14.70
CA THR A 167 -6.01 19.68 15.25
C THR A 167 -5.00 18.91 14.40
N GLY A 168 -4.56 19.55 13.33
CA GLY A 168 -3.65 19.00 12.34
C GLY A 168 -2.36 18.39 12.88
N ILE A 169 -2.27 17.07 12.92
CA ILE A 169 -1.02 16.38 13.23
C ILE A 169 -0.70 15.21 12.29
N TYR A 170 -1.46 14.86 11.29
CA TYR A 170 -1.02 13.85 10.33
C TYR A 170 -1.42 14.16 8.89
N ASN A 171 -0.67 15.07 8.26
CA ASN A 171 -0.50 15.04 6.82
C ASN A 171 0.66 14.09 6.52
N GLY A 172 0.60 13.28 5.46
CA GLY A 172 1.76 12.51 4.99
C GLY A 172 2.98 13.38 4.74
N GLN A 173 2.77 14.68 4.38
CA GLN A 173 3.81 15.70 4.45
C GLN A 173 4.32 15.96 5.87
N SER A 174 3.48 15.80 6.89
CA SER A 174 3.92 15.93 8.28
C SER A 174 4.72 14.71 8.75
N ALA A 175 4.41 13.50 8.28
CA ALA A 175 5.25 12.32 8.53
C ALA A 175 6.60 12.45 7.79
N MET A 176 6.60 12.93 6.55
CA MET A 176 7.85 13.28 5.84
C MET A 176 8.59 14.43 6.52
N ASN A 177 7.89 15.46 7.01
CA ASN A 177 8.49 16.56 7.75
C ASN A 177 8.95 16.13 9.15
N VAL A 178 8.32 15.15 9.79
CA VAL A 178 8.80 14.55 11.04
C VAL A 178 10.02 13.67 10.75
N ILE A 179 10.05 12.93 9.65
CA ILE A 179 11.23 12.20 9.20
C ILE A 179 12.35 13.17 8.81
N ASP A 180 12.05 14.29 8.14
CA ASP A 180 13.01 15.35 7.86
C ASP A 180 13.46 16.13 9.12
N GLN A 181 12.58 16.30 10.11
CA GLN A 181 12.92 16.92 11.38
C GLN A 181 13.59 15.95 12.37
N THR A 182 13.30 14.66 12.27
CA THR A 182 14.05 13.60 12.98
C THR A 182 15.30 13.18 12.21
N ASN A 183 15.46 13.60 10.97
CA ASN A 183 16.75 13.72 10.33
C ASN A 183 17.50 14.88 11.02
N THR A 184 17.58 14.80 12.35
CA THR A 184 18.71 15.42 13.06
C THR A 184 19.90 14.94 12.26
N ASP A 185 20.66 15.86 11.70
CA ASP A 185 21.98 15.64 11.18
C ASP A 185 22.70 14.73 12.17
N ILE A 186 22.55 13.43 11.99
CA ILE A 186 23.44 12.48 12.65
C ILE A 186 24.76 12.85 12.02
N ASP A 187 25.53 13.63 12.79
CA ASP A 187 26.85 14.06 12.38
C ASP A 187 27.67 12.79 12.15
N PHE A 188 27.60 12.30 10.89
CA PHE A 188 28.36 11.13 10.45
C PHE A 188 29.85 11.27 10.73
N ASN A 189 30.32 12.50 11.04
CA ASN A 189 31.67 12.72 11.45
C ASN A 189 31.94 12.15 12.85
N TRP A 190 30.97 12.21 13.76
CA TRP A 190 31.06 11.55 15.06
C TRP A 190 31.16 10.03 14.90
N LEU A 191 30.34 9.41 14.01
CA LEU A 191 30.40 7.98 13.75
C LEU A 191 31.73 7.55 13.13
N LYS A 192 32.29 8.36 12.22
CA LYS A 192 33.64 8.15 11.66
C LYS A 192 34.73 8.19 12.75
N ILE A 193 34.65 9.17 13.65
CA ILE A 193 35.59 9.29 14.77
C ILE A 193 35.46 8.05 15.66
N LEU A 194 34.27 7.59 15.97
CA LEU A 194 34.05 6.41 16.82
C LEU A 194 34.62 5.14 16.18
N ILE A 195 34.45 4.97 14.86
CA ILE A 195 35.02 3.85 14.10
C ILE A 195 36.57 3.93 14.13
N ILE A 196 37.15 5.10 13.94
CA ILE A 196 38.60 5.28 13.98
C ILE A 196 39.12 4.93 15.38
N ILE A 197 38.50 5.42 16.44
CA ILE A 197 38.86 5.08 17.83
C ILE A 197 38.75 3.57 18.05
N TYR A 198 37.71 2.93 17.57
CA TYR A 198 37.53 1.49 17.70
C TYR A 198 38.64 0.70 17.00
N VAL A 199 39.02 1.08 15.77
CA VAL A 199 40.08 0.43 15.01
C VAL A 199 41.45 0.60 15.72
N PHE A 200 41.73 1.80 16.26
CA PHE A 200 42.96 2.04 17.02
C PHE A 200 42.98 1.36 18.39
N ALA A 201 41.83 1.24 19.05
CA ALA A 201 41.74 0.54 20.33
C ALA A 201 41.89 -0.98 20.17
N VAL A 202 41.18 -1.55 19.20
CA VAL A 202 41.17 -3.03 19.00
C VAL A 202 42.47 -3.50 18.36
N GLY A 203 42.94 -2.84 17.29
CA GLY A 203 44.12 -3.25 16.54
C GLY A 203 45.40 -3.18 17.38
N PRO A 204 45.92 -2.00 17.68
CA PRO A 204 47.19 -1.83 18.40
C PRO A 204 47.16 -2.33 19.84
N VAL A 205 46.03 -2.15 20.55
CA VAL A 205 45.94 -2.60 21.97
C VAL A 205 45.87 -4.14 22.02
N LEU A 206 45.10 -4.77 21.16
CA LEU A 206 45.06 -6.24 21.08
C LEU A 206 46.42 -6.80 20.70
N TYR A 207 47.11 -6.17 19.73
CA TYR A 207 48.47 -6.55 19.34
C TYR A 207 49.43 -6.47 20.52
N LEU A 208 49.41 -5.37 21.32
CA LEU A 208 50.28 -5.21 22.48
C LEU A 208 49.98 -6.23 23.57
N ILE A 209 48.69 -6.55 23.80
CA ILE A 209 48.27 -7.56 24.77
C ILE A 209 48.77 -8.96 24.32
N LEU A 210 48.57 -9.33 23.07
CA LEU A 210 49.01 -10.62 22.52
C LEU A 210 50.54 -10.74 22.53
N ARG A 211 51.26 -9.65 22.22
CA ARG A 211 52.74 -9.61 22.29
C ARG A 211 53.24 -9.79 23.73
N LYS A 212 52.53 -9.22 24.72
CA LYS A 212 52.91 -9.31 26.14
C LYS A 212 52.59 -10.68 26.75
N THR A 213 51.58 -11.34 26.23
CA THR A 213 51.12 -12.64 26.71
C THR A 213 51.82 -13.84 26.04
N LYS A 214 52.82 -13.63 25.18
CA LYS A 214 53.58 -14.66 24.44
C LYS A 214 52.71 -15.62 23.60
N HIS A 215 51.46 -15.32 23.34
CA HIS A 215 50.59 -16.09 22.43
C HIS A 215 50.68 -15.54 20.99
N SER A 216 51.94 -15.46 20.46
CA SER A 216 52.17 -15.04 19.07
C SER A 216 51.85 -16.16 18.04
N GLU A 217 51.39 -17.30 18.47
CA GLU A 217 51.08 -18.47 17.62
C GLU A 217 49.67 -18.44 17.01
N TRP A 218 48.93 -17.34 17.23
CA TRP A 218 47.55 -17.19 16.74
C TRP A 218 47.45 -16.20 15.59
N TYR A 219 48.50 -16.08 14.78
CA TYR A 219 48.52 -15.35 13.53
C TYR A 219 48.65 -16.30 12.32
#